data_1b2b87e4e83ca90be4ba8e06149d8d0e
#
_entry.id   1b2b87e4e83ca90be4ba8e06149d8d0e
#
_cell.length_a   1.000
_cell.length_b   1.000
_cell.length_c   1.000
_cell.angle_alpha   90.00
_cell.angle_beta   90.00
_cell.angle_gamma   90.00
#
_symmetry.space_group_name_H-M   'P 1'
#
loop_
_entity.id
_entity.type
_entity.pdbx_description
1 polymer ?
#
loop_
_entity_poly.entity_id
_entity_poly.type
_entity_poly.pdbx_seq_one_letter_code
_entity_poly.pdbx_strand_id
1 'polypeptide(L)'
;MRSPTQPWSVDIPRLGFSDLTESKMWGISPIDQMLCRIKYRQAYYVGEFTPPTVNKPWIQYPGFNGGSDWGSIAYNPKNGILIANWSNTPMYNQLVARAKADQEGILPMDDPKFSAKKNGSIAAMAESPYAVNVQPFYAPITNVLCNEPPYGVVTAINMNTKKVIWQKPLGTAEHNGP
;
A
#
# COMPACT_ATOMS: atom_id res chain seq x y z
N MET A 1 4.05 0.29 -23.72
CA MET A 1 2.63 0.29 -24.16
C MET A 1 1.77 0.25 -22.92
N ARG A 2 0.78 1.12 -22.74
CA ARG A 2 -0.14 1.10 -21.58
C ARG A 2 -1.45 0.46 -22.02
N SER A 3 -2.01 -0.45 -21.21
CA SER A 3 -3.37 -0.93 -21.44
C SER A 3 -4.36 0.19 -21.10
N PRO A 4 -5.31 0.52 -21.98
CA PRO A 4 -6.35 1.51 -21.68
C PRO A 4 -7.40 0.98 -20.71
N THR A 5 -7.43 -0.32 -20.46
CA THR A 5 -8.40 -1.00 -19.60
C THR A 5 -7.71 -1.98 -18.68
N GLN A 6 -8.31 -2.23 -17.52
CA GLN A 6 -7.89 -3.22 -16.55
C GLN A 6 -9.03 -4.22 -16.31
N PRO A 7 -8.74 -5.54 -16.19
CA PRO A 7 -9.75 -6.51 -15.79
C PRO A 7 -10.22 -6.23 -14.35
N TRP A 8 -11.48 -6.41 -14.09
CA TRP A 8 -12.10 -6.18 -12.81
C TRP A 8 -13.04 -7.33 -12.46
N SER A 9 -12.95 -7.85 -11.23
CA SER A 9 -13.87 -8.87 -10.74
C SER A 9 -15.19 -8.24 -10.34
N VAL A 10 -16.30 -8.84 -10.78
CA VAL A 10 -17.67 -8.41 -10.46
C VAL A 10 -18.40 -9.51 -9.70
N ASP A 11 -19.47 -9.14 -9.02
CA ASP A 11 -20.39 -10.06 -8.31
C ASP A 11 -19.76 -10.87 -7.15
N ILE A 12 -18.61 -10.42 -6.62
CA ILE A 12 -18.01 -10.97 -5.40
C ILE A 12 -17.67 -9.84 -4.45
N PRO A 13 -17.64 -10.09 -3.12
CA PRO A 13 -17.21 -9.10 -2.16
C PRO A 13 -15.78 -8.64 -2.44
N ARG A 14 -15.56 -7.35 -2.42
CA ARG A 14 -14.21 -6.77 -2.51
C ARG A 14 -13.47 -7.03 -1.21
N LEU A 15 -12.24 -7.56 -1.31
CA LEU A 15 -11.30 -7.60 -0.21
C LEU A 15 -10.55 -6.26 -0.21
N GLY A 16 -10.85 -5.43 0.77
CA GLY A 16 -10.30 -4.08 0.87
C GLY A 16 -11.37 -3.07 1.25
N PHE A 17 -10.91 -1.86 1.59
CA PHE A 17 -11.80 -0.73 1.85
C PHE A 17 -12.04 0.08 0.57
N SER A 18 -12.98 1.00 0.66
CA SER A 18 -13.20 1.98 -0.40
C SER A 18 -11.96 2.87 -0.58
N ASP A 19 -11.83 3.49 -1.74
CA ASP A 19 -10.74 4.40 -2.05
C ASP A 19 -10.49 5.43 -0.95
N LEU A 20 -9.23 5.82 -0.81
CA LEU A 20 -8.84 6.89 0.10
C LEU A 20 -9.43 8.21 -0.37
N THR A 21 -9.86 9.00 0.61
CA THR A 21 -10.25 10.39 0.39
C THR A 21 -9.57 11.26 1.43
N GLU A 22 -9.47 12.55 1.17
CA GLU A 22 -8.90 13.47 2.14
C GLU A 22 -9.61 13.44 3.49
N SER A 23 -10.93 13.26 3.50
CA SER A 23 -11.74 13.18 4.72
C SER A 23 -11.47 11.92 5.56
N LYS A 24 -10.90 10.87 4.95
CA LYS A 24 -10.50 9.63 5.63
C LYS A 24 -9.06 9.65 6.15
N MET A 25 -8.36 10.76 5.98
CA MET A 25 -7.01 10.87 6.55
C MET A 25 -7.10 10.87 8.07
N TRP A 26 -6.24 10.07 8.67
CA TRP A 26 -6.24 9.79 10.10
C TRP A 26 -4.90 10.17 10.76
N GLY A 27 -4.92 10.32 12.08
CA GLY A 27 -3.76 10.54 12.91
C GLY A 27 -4.15 10.40 14.37
N ILE A 28 -3.20 10.12 15.26
CA ILE A 28 -3.45 10.00 16.71
C ILE A 28 -3.72 11.37 17.37
N SER A 29 -3.46 12.45 16.65
CA SER A 29 -3.76 13.81 17.06
C SER A 29 -4.35 14.64 15.91
N PRO A 30 -5.03 15.75 16.19
CA PRO A 30 -5.49 16.68 15.15
C PRO A 30 -4.35 17.22 14.27
N ILE A 31 -3.14 17.35 14.83
CA ILE A 31 -1.94 17.80 14.09
C ILE A 31 -1.52 16.73 13.10
N ASP A 32 -1.43 15.47 13.52
CA ASP A 32 -1.10 14.36 12.62
C ASP A 32 -2.12 14.25 11.50
N GLN A 33 -3.42 14.30 11.83
CA GLN A 33 -4.48 14.26 10.83
C GLN A 33 -4.33 15.40 9.81
N MET A 34 -4.07 16.62 10.27
CA MET A 34 -3.82 17.77 9.39
C MET A 34 -2.62 17.51 8.47
N LEU A 35 -1.51 17.03 9.01
CA LEU A 35 -0.31 16.73 8.23
C LEU A 35 -0.54 15.59 7.22
N CYS A 36 -1.29 14.56 7.60
CA CYS A 36 -1.71 13.50 6.69
C CYS A 36 -2.58 14.02 5.54
N ARG A 37 -3.50 14.95 5.81
CA ARG A 37 -4.30 15.62 4.77
C ARG A 37 -3.44 16.45 3.82
N ILE A 38 -2.47 17.19 4.36
CA ILE A 38 -1.51 17.94 3.53
C ILE A 38 -0.72 16.99 2.62
N LYS A 39 -0.15 15.91 3.17
CA LYS A 39 0.56 14.89 2.37
C LYS A 39 -0.34 14.26 1.31
N TYR A 40 -1.59 13.96 1.63
CA TYR A 40 -2.55 13.43 0.68
C TYR A 40 -2.75 14.38 -0.52
N ARG A 41 -2.94 15.68 -0.27
CA ARG A 41 -3.08 16.70 -1.33
C ARG A 41 -1.83 16.89 -2.17
N GLN A 42 -0.65 16.69 -1.59
CA GLN A 42 0.63 16.78 -2.31
C GLN A 42 0.87 15.59 -3.22
N ALA A 43 0.25 14.45 -2.93
CA ALA A 43 0.41 13.22 -3.69
C ALA A 43 -0.53 13.17 -4.92
N TYR A 44 -0.21 12.28 -5.84
CA TYR A 44 -1.09 11.87 -6.91
C TYR A 44 -1.86 10.62 -6.50
N TYR A 45 -3.17 10.69 -6.55
CA TYR A 45 -4.05 9.55 -6.26
C TYR A 45 -5.34 9.67 -7.05
N VAL A 46 -5.68 8.62 -7.80
CA VAL A 46 -6.89 8.51 -8.62
C VAL A 46 -7.58 7.15 -8.45
N GLY A 47 -7.35 6.48 -7.31
CA GLY A 47 -7.88 5.15 -6.99
C GLY A 47 -6.83 4.05 -7.08
N GLU A 48 -7.28 2.79 -7.08
CA GLU A 48 -6.41 1.60 -7.01
C GLU A 48 -5.34 1.53 -8.11
N PHE A 49 -5.65 1.99 -9.31
CA PHE A 49 -4.74 1.95 -10.45
C PHE A 49 -3.98 3.26 -10.66
N THR A 50 -3.73 3.99 -9.58
CA THR A 50 -2.90 5.21 -9.63
C THR A 50 -1.52 4.89 -10.20
N PRO A 51 -1.13 5.45 -11.36
CA PRO A 51 0.17 5.15 -11.96
C PRO A 51 1.32 5.82 -11.19
N PRO A 52 2.51 5.19 -11.19
CA PRO A 52 3.72 5.79 -10.66
C PRO A 52 4.07 7.13 -11.33
N THR A 53 4.60 8.08 -10.56
CA THR A 53 4.96 9.41 -11.04
C THR A 53 6.36 9.84 -10.59
N VAL A 54 7.02 10.67 -11.41
CA VAL A 54 8.34 11.26 -11.12
C VAL A 54 8.19 12.62 -10.45
N ASN A 55 7.24 13.43 -10.93
CA ASN A 55 7.14 14.85 -10.59
C ASN A 55 6.63 15.09 -9.16
N LYS A 56 5.89 14.15 -8.62
CA LYS A 56 5.36 14.20 -7.25
C LYS A 56 5.16 12.80 -6.71
N PRO A 57 5.08 12.63 -5.39
CA PRO A 57 4.72 11.34 -4.81
C PRO A 57 3.37 10.84 -5.29
N TRP A 58 3.18 9.52 -5.32
CA TRP A 58 1.87 8.91 -5.54
C TRP A 58 1.50 8.01 -4.37
N ILE A 59 0.21 7.88 -4.11
CA ILE A 59 -0.29 6.93 -3.13
C ILE A 59 -0.67 5.66 -3.86
N GLN A 60 -0.12 4.53 -3.41
CA GLN A 60 -0.52 3.19 -3.78
C GLN A 60 -1.40 2.62 -2.66
N TYR A 61 -2.66 2.30 -2.98
CA TYR A 61 -3.60 1.82 -1.98
C TYR A 61 -4.55 0.76 -2.55
N PRO A 62 -4.58 -0.45 -1.99
CA PRO A 62 -3.63 -0.91 -0.98
C PRO A 62 -2.18 -0.89 -1.50
N GLY A 63 -1.23 -0.74 -0.58
CA GLY A 63 0.18 -0.75 -0.91
C GLY A 63 0.69 -2.16 -1.27
N PHE A 64 1.92 -2.29 -1.74
CA PHE A 64 2.50 -3.60 -2.09
C PHE A 64 2.70 -4.53 -0.88
N ASN A 65 2.66 -3.99 0.35
CA ASN A 65 2.58 -4.76 1.59
C ASN A 65 1.13 -4.97 2.05
N GLY A 66 0.17 -4.56 1.23
CA GLY A 66 -1.26 -4.64 1.51
C GLY A 66 -2.01 -5.54 0.54
N GLY A 67 -3.33 -5.59 0.73
CA GLY A 67 -4.16 -6.53 -0.01
C GLY A 67 -3.99 -7.97 0.49
N SER A 68 -4.39 -8.93 -0.33
CA SER A 68 -4.12 -10.35 -0.10
C SER A 68 -2.86 -10.76 -0.83
N ASP A 69 -1.97 -11.46 -0.12
CA ASP A 69 -0.77 -12.04 -0.68
C ASP A 69 -0.92 -13.56 -0.81
N TRP A 70 0.06 -14.24 -1.41
CA TRP A 70 0.05 -15.69 -1.51
C TRP A 70 -0.04 -16.33 -0.10
N GLY A 71 -0.81 -17.42 0.03
CA GLY A 71 -1.06 -18.05 1.32
C GLY A 71 -2.13 -17.36 2.19
N SER A 72 -2.71 -16.26 1.74
CA SER A 72 -3.72 -15.50 2.49
C SER A 72 -5.15 -16.01 2.33
N ILE A 73 -5.38 -17.10 1.59
CA ILE A 73 -6.70 -17.62 1.26
C ILE A 73 -6.79 -19.10 1.66
N ALA A 74 -7.83 -19.46 2.40
CA ALA A 74 -8.22 -20.84 2.71
C ALA A 74 -9.66 -21.07 2.24
N TYR A 75 -9.90 -22.18 1.53
CA TYR A 75 -11.21 -22.54 1.03
C TYR A 75 -11.64 -23.92 1.50
N ASN A 76 -12.87 -24.01 2.01
CA ASN A 76 -13.49 -25.28 2.37
C ASN A 76 -14.58 -25.63 1.34
N PRO A 77 -14.32 -26.63 0.46
CA PRO A 77 -15.27 -26.98 -0.61
C PRO A 77 -16.54 -27.66 -0.11
N LYS A 78 -16.53 -28.23 1.10
CA LYS A 78 -17.71 -28.93 1.66
C LYS A 78 -18.85 -27.98 1.98
N ASN A 79 -18.54 -26.78 2.43
CA ASN A 79 -19.52 -25.77 2.83
C ASN A 79 -19.45 -24.47 1.99
N GLY A 80 -18.53 -24.41 1.04
CA GLY A 80 -18.34 -23.25 0.18
C GLY A 80 -17.85 -21.99 0.89
N ILE A 81 -17.15 -22.15 2.04
CA ILE A 81 -16.60 -21.01 2.80
C ILE A 81 -15.18 -20.73 2.37
N LEU A 82 -14.92 -19.48 2.01
CA LEU A 82 -13.60 -18.92 1.75
C LEU A 82 -13.24 -17.97 2.90
N ILE A 83 -12.05 -18.15 3.47
CA ILE A 83 -11.47 -17.23 4.46
C ILE A 83 -10.28 -16.57 3.82
N ALA A 84 -10.24 -15.24 3.85
CA ALA A 84 -9.14 -14.45 3.33
C ALA A 84 -8.67 -13.44 4.38
N ASN A 85 -7.37 -13.34 4.57
CA ASN A 85 -6.77 -12.21 5.28
C ASN A 85 -6.21 -11.21 4.27
N TRP A 86 -6.29 -9.95 4.62
CA TRP A 86 -5.81 -8.87 3.79
C TRP A 86 -5.42 -7.67 4.64
N SER A 87 -4.56 -6.84 4.09
CA SER A 87 -4.04 -5.65 4.77
C SER A 87 -4.40 -4.37 4.00
N ASN A 88 -4.49 -3.29 4.74
CA ASN A 88 -5.01 -2.01 4.28
C ASN A 88 -3.98 -0.89 4.46
N THR A 89 -2.71 -1.22 4.25
CA THR A 89 -1.59 -0.30 4.43
C THR A 89 -1.33 0.47 3.14
N PRO A 90 -1.45 1.80 3.12
CA PRO A 90 -1.09 2.62 1.96
C PRO A 90 0.41 2.85 1.91
N MET A 91 0.94 2.99 0.69
CA MET A 91 2.32 3.40 0.44
C MET A 91 2.36 4.80 -0.18
N TYR A 92 3.41 5.54 0.14
CA TYR A 92 3.69 6.89 -0.35
C TYR A 92 5.01 6.86 -1.11
N ASN A 93 4.92 6.65 -2.41
CA ASN A 93 6.05 6.34 -3.26
C ASN A 93 6.38 7.48 -4.21
N GLN A 94 7.60 7.48 -4.75
CA GLN A 94 8.01 8.42 -5.81
C GLN A 94 9.07 7.79 -6.70
N LEU A 95 8.91 7.92 -8.01
CA LEU A 95 9.98 7.57 -8.94
C LEU A 95 11.10 8.62 -8.87
N VAL A 96 12.32 8.16 -8.90
CA VAL A 96 13.55 8.95 -8.95
C VAL A 96 14.23 8.66 -10.28
N ALA A 97 14.53 9.69 -11.06
CA ALA A 97 15.25 9.50 -12.32
C ALA A 97 16.58 8.78 -12.07
N ARG A 98 16.92 7.78 -12.88
CA ARG A 98 18.10 6.94 -12.69
C ARG A 98 19.39 7.78 -12.63
N ALA A 99 19.54 8.76 -13.49
CA ALA A 99 20.70 9.64 -13.45
C ALA A 99 20.88 10.36 -12.11
N LYS A 100 19.77 10.76 -11.46
CA LYS A 100 19.83 11.36 -10.12
C LYS A 100 20.21 10.32 -9.06
N ALA A 101 19.61 9.14 -9.11
CA ALA A 101 19.95 8.04 -8.20
C ALA A 101 21.44 7.68 -8.29
N ASP A 102 21.97 7.56 -9.51
CA ASP A 102 23.38 7.26 -9.74
C ASP A 102 24.31 8.35 -9.18
N GLN A 103 23.96 9.64 -9.37
CA GLN A 103 24.71 10.78 -8.80
C GLN A 103 24.74 10.73 -7.27
N GLU A 104 23.65 10.30 -6.65
CA GLU A 104 23.55 10.12 -5.20
C GLU A 104 24.19 8.79 -4.74
N GLY A 105 24.64 7.96 -5.68
CA GLY A 105 25.26 6.65 -5.44
C GLY A 105 24.27 5.61 -4.92
N ILE A 106 23.01 5.73 -5.33
CA ILE A 106 21.95 4.76 -5.11
C ILE A 106 22.05 3.74 -6.24
N LEU A 107 22.53 2.55 -5.94
CA LEU A 107 22.90 1.53 -6.93
C LEU A 107 21.98 0.31 -6.84
N PRO A 108 21.80 -0.45 -7.95
CA PRO A 108 21.11 -1.73 -7.95
C PRO A 108 21.80 -2.76 -7.05
N MET A 109 21.06 -3.75 -6.59
CA MET A 109 21.59 -4.82 -5.71
C MET A 109 22.70 -5.66 -6.34
N ASP A 110 22.74 -5.77 -7.65
CA ASP A 110 23.75 -6.49 -8.40
C ASP A 110 25.02 -5.68 -8.71
N ASP A 111 25.03 -4.39 -8.38
CA ASP A 111 26.23 -3.57 -8.51
C ASP A 111 27.25 -3.90 -7.40
N PRO A 112 28.54 -4.13 -7.72
CA PRO A 112 29.56 -4.43 -6.71
C PRO A 112 29.75 -3.37 -5.64
N LYS A 113 29.33 -2.13 -5.89
CA LYS A 113 29.40 -1.00 -4.95
C LYS A 113 28.07 -0.77 -4.21
N PHE A 114 27.10 -1.67 -4.36
CA PHE A 114 25.80 -1.56 -3.66
C PHE A 114 25.96 -1.45 -2.15
N SER A 115 25.17 -0.59 -1.55
CA SER A 115 25.09 -0.43 -0.10
C SER A 115 23.65 -0.20 0.35
N ALA A 116 23.06 -1.17 1.03
CA ALA A 116 21.70 -1.05 1.56
C ALA A 116 21.54 0.16 2.51
N LYS A 117 22.58 0.46 3.30
CA LYS A 117 22.59 1.63 4.19
C LYS A 117 22.52 2.95 3.42
N LYS A 118 23.21 3.03 2.27
CA LYS A 118 23.24 4.23 1.44
C LYS A 118 21.94 4.39 0.66
N ASN A 119 21.39 3.29 0.14
CA ASN A 119 20.14 3.31 -0.61
C ASN A 119 18.92 3.68 0.26
N GLY A 120 18.94 3.33 1.57
CA GLY A 120 17.83 3.64 2.48
C GLY A 120 16.48 3.08 1.97
N SER A 121 15.51 3.96 1.77
CA SER A 121 14.18 3.63 1.20
C SER A 121 14.14 3.67 -0.32
N ILE A 122 15.27 3.98 -1.00
CA ILE A 122 15.31 4.08 -2.45
C ILE A 122 15.87 2.79 -3.03
N ALA A 123 15.11 2.15 -3.91
CA ALA A 123 15.50 0.95 -4.63
C ALA A 123 15.77 1.29 -6.10
N ALA A 124 16.97 0.99 -6.57
CA ALA A 124 17.35 1.04 -7.97
C ALA A 124 17.35 -0.37 -8.55
N MET A 125 16.86 -0.54 -9.79
CA MET A 125 16.91 -1.79 -10.53
C MET A 125 17.89 -1.67 -11.69
N ALA A 126 18.59 -2.75 -12.01
CA ALA A 126 19.42 -2.82 -13.21
C ALA A 126 18.57 -2.52 -14.45
N GLU A 127 19.17 -1.84 -15.44
CA GLU A 127 18.54 -1.52 -16.73
C GLU A 127 17.23 -0.72 -16.67
N SER A 128 16.80 -0.26 -15.48
CA SER A 128 15.63 0.58 -15.33
C SER A 128 16.00 2.06 -15.44
N PRO A 129 15.20 2.89 -16.15
CA PRO A 129 15.42 4.33 -16.23
C PRO A 129 15.07 5.07 -14.92
N TYR A 130 14.57 4.35 -13.92
CA TYR A 130 14.18 4.91 -12.62
C TYR A 130 14.65 4.04 -11.46
N ALA A 131 14.90 4.69 -10.33
CA ALA A 131 14.79 4.11 -9.01
C ALA A 131 13.43 4.48 -8.41
N VAL A 132 13.02 3.83 -7.33
CA VAL A 132 11.80 4.15 -6.61
C VAL A 132 12.10 4.42 -5.15
N ASN A 133 11.63 5.54 -4.64
CA ASN A 133 11.56 5.80 -3.20
C ASN A 133 10.26 5.18 -2.68
N VAL A 134 10.39 4.26 -1.74
CA VAL A 134 9.28 3.44 -1.22
C VAL A 134 9.16 3.64 0.28
N GLN A 135 7.99 4.07 0.74
CA GLN A 135 7.74 4.21 2.17
C GLN A 135 6.24 4.08 2.46
N PRO A 136 5.87 3.58 3.64
CA PRO A 136 4.49 3.63 4.07
C PRO A 136 3.99 5.09 4.17
N PHE A 137 2.69 5.27 4.05
CA PHE A 137 2.07 6.58 4.14
C PHE A 137 1.92 7.01 5.60
N TYR A 138 3.01 7.48 6.19
CA TYR A 138 3.10 7.88 7.59
C TYR A 138 2.84 9.36 7.83
N ALA A 139 2.30 9.66 9.02
CA ALA A 139 2.32 11.00 9.60
C ALA A 139 3.77 11.42 9.89
N PRO A 140 4.16 12.67 9.55
CA PRO A 140 5.57 13.10 9.63
C PRO A 140 6.16 13.14 11.05
N ILE A 141 5.34 13.27 12.07
CA ILE A 141 5.80 13.45 13.46
C ILE A 141 5.77 12.11 14.22
N THR A 142 4.65 11.42 14.19
CA THR A 142 4.42 10.23 15.02
C THR A 142 4.73 8.93 14.31
N ASN A 143 4.95 8.95 12.98
CA ASN A 143 5.14 7.77 12.14
C ASN A 143 3.97 6.76 12.20
N VAL A 144 2.78 7.19 12.57
CA VAL A 144 1.57 6.37 12.42
C VAL A 144 1.07 6.44 10.99
N LEU A 145 0.37 5.40 10.53
CA LEU A 145 -0.23 5.42 9.20
C LEU A 145 -1.30 6.50 9.08
N CYS A 146 -1.34 7.16 7.94
CA CYS A 146 -2.28 8.23 7.63
C CYS A 146 -3.69 7.75 7.28
N ASN A 147 -3.95 6.46 7.27
CA ASN A 147 -5.28 5.88 7.11
C ASN A 147 -5.80 5.31 8.42
N GLU A 148 -7.10 5.31 8.57
CA GLU A 148 -7.79 4.79 9.75
C GLU A 148 -7.57 3.28 9.92
N PRO A 149 -7.32 2.78 11.17
CA PRO A 149 -7.33 1.35 11.44
C PRO A 149 -8.74 0.75 11.26
N PRO A 150 -8.88 -0.59 11.10
CA PRO A 150 -7.85 -1.62 11.25
C PRO A 150 -6.98 -1.75 9.99
N TYR A 151 -5.69 -2.07 10.19
CA TYR A 151 -4.74 -2.25 9.10
C TYR A 151 -4.72 -3.67 8.54
N GLY A 152 -5.06 -4.65 9.36
CA GLY A 152 -5.24 -6.05 8.97
C GLY A 152 -6.66 -6.52 9.22
N VAL A 153 -7.17 -7.38 8.35
CA VAL A 153 -8.54 -7.89 8.42
C VAL A 153 -8.61 -9.34 7.97
N VAL A 154 -9.44 -10.14 8.63
CA VAL A 154 -9.85 -11.47 8.18
C VAL A 154 -11.31 -11.42 7.77
N THR A 155 -11.62 -11.95 6.61
CA THR A 155 -12.98 -11.98 6.04
C THR A 155 -13.37 -13.42 5.72
N ALA A 156 -14.55 -13.85 6.14
CA ALA A 156 -15.17 -15.10 5.67
C ALA A 156 -16.26 -14.79 4.65
N ILE A 157 -16.21 -15.47 3.52
CA ILE A 157 -17.13 -15.30 2.39
C ILE A 157 -17.81 -16.64 2.09
N ASN A 158 -19.12 -16.61 1.94
CA ASN A 158 -19.86 -17.74 1.38
C ASN A 158 -19.81 -17.65 -0.15
N MET A 159 -19.08 -18.54 -0.79
CA MET A 159 -18.89 -18.55 -2.24
C MET A 159 -20.15 -18.96 -3.02
N ASN A 160 -21.08 -19.70 -2.38
CA ASN A 160 -22.34 -20.07 -3.01
C ASN A 160 -23.30 -18.86 -3.12
N THR A 161 -23.31 -18.01 -2.09
CA THR A 161 -24.16 -16.81 -2.05
C THR A 161 -23.41 -15.54 -2.44
N LYS A 162 -22.08 -15.60 -2.57
CA LYS A 162 -21.17 -14.47 -2.83
C LYS A 162 -21.30 -13.34 -1.80
N LYS A 163 -21.56 -13.70 -0.54
CA LYS A 163 -21.75 -12.72 0.54
C LYS A 163 -20.73 -12.90 1.66
N VAL A 164 -20.32 -11.79 2.26
CA VAL A 164 -19.53 -11.80 3.49
C VAL A 164 -20.36 -12.38 4.62
N ILE A 165 -19.84 -13.41 5.29
CA ILE A 165 -20.44 -14.00 6.49
C ILE A 165 -20.06 -13.18 7.72
N TRP A 166 -18.76 -12.88 7.84
CA TRP A 166 -18.22 -12.02 8.88
C TRP A 166 -16.88 -11.41 8.44
N GLN A 167 -16.51 -10.35 9.14
CA GLN A 167 -15.23 -9.67 8.98
C GLN A 167 -14.74 -9.21 10.35
N LYS A 168 -13.44 -9.42 10.62
CA LYS A 168 -12.83 -9.06 11.91
C LYS A 168 -11.45 -8.45 11.71
N PRO A 169 -11.05 -7.48 12.55
CA PRO A 169 -9.67 -7.01 12.59
C PRO A 169 -8.69 -8.16 12.85
N LEU A 170 -7.54 -8.13 12.20
CA LEU A 170 -6.42 -9.04 12.39
C LEU A 170 -5.20 -8.24 12.82
N GLY A 171 -4.59 -8.69 13.91
CA GLY A 171 -3.44 -8.02 14.51
C GLY A 171 -3.83 -6.98 15.58
N THR A 172 -2.85 -6.61 16.35
CA THR A 172 -2.96 -5.60 17.41
C THR A 172 -1.68 -4.76 17.44
N ALA A 173 -1.82 -3.50 17.80
CA ALA A 173 -0.69 -2.60 18.09
C ALA A 173 -0.39 -2.52 19.59
N GLU A 174 -1.02 -3.37 20.41
CA GLU A 174 -0.92 -3.32 21.89
C GLU A 174 0.52 -3.33 22.41
N HIS A 175 1.43 -4.03 21.71
CA HIS A 175 2.84 -4.11 22.10
C HIS A 175 3.78 -3.29 21.21
N ASN A 176 3.28 -2.68 20.14
CA ASN A 176 4.07 -1.94 19.15
C ASN A 176 3.49 -0.54 18.87
N GLY A 177 2.48 -0.16 19.61
CA GLY A 177 1.88 1.16 19.51
C GLY A 177 2.76 2.25 20.14
N PRO A 178 2.55 3.51 19.76
CA PRO A 178 3.17 4.65 20.41
C PRO A 178 2.74 4.78 21.86
#